data_98e78c5a35c7565d185594762557437e
#
_entry.id   98e78c5a35c7565d185594762557437e
#
_cell.length_a   1.000
_cell.length_b   1.000
_cell.length_c   1.000
_cell.angle_alpha   90.00
_cell.angle_beta   90.00
_cell.angle_gamma   90.00
#
_symmetry.space_group_name_H-M   'P 1'
#
loop_
_entity.id
_entity.type
_entity.pdbx_description
1 polymer ?
#
loop_
_entity_poly.entity_id
_entity_poly.type
_entity_poly.pdbx_seq_one_letter_code
_entity_poly.pdbx_strand_id
1 'polypeptide(L)'
;MTTILTGAGGFIGKRVAHLLKARGERVIEIGRSGGTDLPFYSIDLLTDDPRPLLAELEPTRLVHLAWNADRSTIWNGIENIAWVAATLRLVLAFREAGGQRAVLAGSSAEYDWSHEHLEEGTTPLAPHTGYGIAKRTLHDLLFGTPTLAPLSIGWARIFFPFGPSDKPDRLLSQVIDGVAAGRPVSLSAGEQVRPFMHVDDVSAALVALLDSSIVGAVNVALNETVSVRDLAVMAAVEMGKMDLLRFGARPLQPGEPKVMRAAVSRLTDEVGFRPRHTIRTGVAATVADRLAYSREMRR
;
A
#
# COMPACT_ATOMS: atom_id res chain seq x y z
N MET A 1 20.93 -5.89 -13.03
CA MET A 1 20.10 -6.34 -11.91
C MET A 1 18.69 -6.61 -12.42
N THR A 2 18.07 -7.72 -11.98
CA THR A 2 16.68 -8.06 -12.32
C THR A 2 15.81 -7.88 -11.07
N THR A 3 14.72 -7.13 -11.19
CA THR A 3 13.74 -6.91 -10.12
C THR A 3 12.47 -7.66 -10.44
N ILE A 4 12.05 -8.55 -9.56
CA ILE A 4 10.70 -9.15 -9.62
C ILE A 4 9.73 -8.21 -8.92
N LEU A 5 8.58 -7.98 -9.55
CA LEU A 5 7.47 -7.22 -9.00
C LEU A 5 6.21 -8.09 -8.98
N THR A 6 5.63 -8.29 -7.79
CA THR A 6 4.32 -8.92 -7.64
C THR A 6 3.26 -7.88 -7.33
N GLY A 7 2.04 -8.10 -7.76
CA GLY A 7 0.96 -7.14 -7.57
C GLY A 7 1.10 -5.87 -8.41
N ALA A 8 1.86 -5.94 -9.52
CA ALA A 8 2.13 -4.82 -10.41
C ALA A 8 0.85 -4.18 -10.98
N GLY A 9 -0.20 -4.97 -11.25
CA GLY A 9 -1.51 -4.45 -11.70
C GLY A 9 -2.32 -3.71 -10.64
N GLY A 10 -1.89 -3.72 -9.37
CA GLY A 10 -2.56 -3.09 -8.25
C GLY A 10 -2.38 -1.57 -8.18
N PHE A 11 -3.09 -0.94 -7.23
CA PHE A 11 -3.11 0.51 -7.00
C PHE A 11 -1.72 1.12 -6.78
N ILE A 12 -0.90 0.49 -5.93
CA ILE A 12 0.49 0.89 -5.68
C ILE A 12 1.42 0.31 -6.76
N GLY A 13 1.20 -0.96 -7.13
CA GLY A 13 2.11 -1.71 -8.00
C GLY A 13 2.32 -1.09 -9.38
N LYS A 14 1.27 -0.55 -10.02
CA LYS A 14 1.37 0.14 -11.32
C LYS A 14 2.35 1.31 -11.29
N ARG A 15 2.39 2.05 -10.19
CA ARG A 15 3.28 3.20 -10.02
C ARG A 15 4.70 2.76 -9.73
N VAL A 16 4.88 1.74 -8.90
CA VAL A 16 6.20 1.12 -8.67
C VAL A 16 6.77 0.59 -9.98
N ALA A 17 5.95 -0.13 -10.79
CA ALA A 17 6.34 -0.60 -12.12
C ALA A 17 6.81 0.54 -13.02
N HIS A 18 6.02 1.63 -13.08
CA HIS A 18 6.36 2.82 -13.85
C HIS A 18 7.68 3.47 -13.39
N LEU A 19 7.86 3.65 -12.08
CA LEU A 19 9.07 4.28 -11.51
C LEU A 19 10.33 3.45 -11.82
N LEU A 20 10.29 2.15 -11.63
CA LEU A 20 11.42 1.26 -11.90
C LEU A 20 11.74 1.20 -13.40
N LYS A 21 10.70 1.10 -14.25
CA LYS A 21 10.86 1.12 -15.72
C LYS A 21 11.47 2.44 -16.22
N ALA A 22 11.00 3.59 -15.72
CA ALA A 22 11.50 4.90 -16.09
C ALA A 22 13.00 5.10 -15.77
N ARG A 23 13.54 4.31 -14.83
CA ARG A 23 14.96 4.28 -14.46
C ARG A 23 15.79 3.32 -15.33
N GLY A 24 15.18 2.64 -16.31
CA GLY A 24 15.85 1.67 -17.16
C GLY A 24 16.15 0.34 -16.46
N GLU A 25 15.51 0.03 -15.34
CA GLU A 25 15.69 -1.24 -14.64
C GLU A 25 15.02 -2.40 -15.41
N ARG A 26 15.65 -3.58 -15.37
CA ARG A 26 15.02 -4.81 -15.84
C ARG A 26 14.01 -5.27 -14.80
N VAL A 27 12.73 -4.94 -15.00
CA VAL A 27 11.62 -5.32 -14.12
C VAL A 27 10.79 -6.39 -14.80
N ILE A 28 10.45 -7.44 -14.06
CA ILE A 28 9.61 -8.54 -14.51
C ILE A 28 8.41 -8.65 -13.57
N GLU A 29 7.22 -8.56 -14.13
CA GLU A 29 5.98 -8.77 -13.41
C GLU A 29 5.68 -10.27 -13.29
N ILE A 30 5.36 -10.75 -12.09
CA ILE A 30 4.82 -12.10 -11.87
C ILE A 30 3.49 -12.05 -11.14
N GLY A 31 2.54 -12.86 -11.57
CA GLY A 31 1.20 -12.91 -10.98
C GLY A 31 0.19 -13.65 -11.86
N ARG A 32 -1.08 -13.64 -11.50
CA ARG A 32 -2.16 -14.34 -12.23
C ARG A 32 -2.52 -13.69 -13.56
N SER A 33 -2.35 -12.39 -13.66
CA SER A 33 -2.62 -11.60 -14.85
C SER A 33 -1.66 -10.43 -14.92
N GLY A 34 -1.19 -10.10 -16.12
CA GLY A 34 -0.41 -8.88 -16.34
C GLY A 34 -1.26 -7.64 -16.08
N GLY A 35 -0.64 -6.61 -15.55
CA GLY A 35 -1.32 -5.35 -15.20
C GLY A 35 -0.59 -4.11 -15.70
N THR A 36 0.57 -4.30 -16.32
CA THR A 36 1.45 -3.25 -16.83
C THR A 36 1.98 -3.63 -18.21
N ASP A 37 2.84 -2.80 -18.79
CA ASP A 37 3.59 -3.06 -20.03
C ASP A 37 4.99 -3.67 -19.79
N LEU A 38 5.20 -4.25 -18.62
CA LEU A 38 6.43 -4.99 -18.28
C LEU A 38 6.40 -6.42 -18.85
N PRO A 39 7.56 -7.06 -19.04
CA PRO A 39 7.64 -8.50 -19.22
C PRO A 39 6.89 -9.22 -18.10
N PHE A 40 6.02 -10.15 -18.45
CA PHE A 40 5.09 -10.79 -17.54
C PHE A 40 5.19 -12.32 -17.61
N TYR A 41 5.20 -12.96 -16.43
CA TYR A 41 5.06 -14.40 -16.29
C TYR A 41 3.83 -14.73 -15.44
N SER A 42 2.97 -15.59 -15.99
CA SER A 42 1.76 -16.04 -15.30
C SER A 42 2.10 -17.09 -14.25
N ILE A 43 1.77 -16.79 -12.99
CA ILE A 43 1.92 -17.70 -11.86
C ILE A 43 0.88 -17.33 -10.78
N ASP A 44 0.18 -18.31 -10.24
CA ASP A 44 -0.64 -18.11 -9.05
C ASP A 44 0.17 -18.44 -7.80
N LEU A 45 0.66 -17.40 -7.12
CA LEU A 45 1.48 -17.56 -5.90
C LEU A 45 0.77 -18.34 -4.78
N LEU A 46 -0.56 -18.46 -4.81
CA LEU A 46 -1.31 -19.22 -3.81
C LEU A 46 -1.18 -20.73 -4.04
N THR A 47 -1.05 -21.18 -5.28
CA THR A 47 -1.05 -22.61 -5.66
C THR A 47 0.26 -23.08 -6.26
N ASP A 48 0.94 -22.23 -7.03
CA ASP A 48 2.08 -22.63 -7.82
C ASP A 48 3.41 -22.53 -7.04
N ASP A 49 4.41 -23.30 -7.47
CA ASP A 49 5.76 -23.23 -6.95
C ASP A 49 6.58 -22.17 -7.72
N PRO A 50 7.04 -21.08 -7.07
CA PRO A 50 7.81 -20.05 -7.74
C PRO A 50 9.29 -20.43 -8.01
N ARG A 51 9.82 -21.52 -7.42
CA ARG A 51 11.24 -21.90 -7.52
C ARG A 51 11.74 -22.09 -8.94
N PRO A 52 11.07 -22.85 -9.83
CA PRO A 52 11.57 -23.03 -11.18
C PRO A 52 11.71 -21.72 -11.96
N LEU A 53 10.69 -20.84 -11.83
CA LEU A 53 10.68 -19.54 -12.50
C LEU A 53 11.78 -18.63 -11.96
N LEU A 54 11.94 -18.55 -10.65
CA LEU A 54 12.95 -17.68 -10.05
C LEU A 54 14.37 -18.18 -10.29
N ALA A 55 14.59 -19.50 -10.36
CA ALA A 55 15.87 -20.09 -10.74
C ALA A 55 16.25 -19.74 -12.19
N GLU A 56 15.28 -19.69 -13.13
CA GLU A 56 15.50 -19.26 -14.51
C GLU A 56 15.82 -17.76 -14.63
N LEU A 57 15.09 -16.93 -13.87
CA LEU A 57 15.18 -15.47 -13.96
C LEU A 57 16.36 -14.87 -13.19
N GLU A 58 16.91 -15.59 -12.22
CA GLU A 58 18.01 -15.18 -11.33
C GLU A 58 17.84 -13.74 -10.80
N PRO A 59 16.71 -13.39 -10.17
CA PRO A 59 16.46 -12.03 -9.73
C PRO A 59 17.32 -11.69 -8.50
N THR A 60 17.85 -10.48 -8.50
CA THR A 60 18.61 -9.95 -7.34
C THR A 60 17.74 -9.08 -6.42
N ARG A 61 16.60 -8.59 -6.92
CA ARG A 61 15.69 -7.70 -6.19
C ARG A 61 14.23 -8.19 -6.29
N LEU A 62 13.46 -7.97 -5.22
CA LEU A 62 12.04 -8.31 -5.13
C LEU A 62 11.25 -7.14 -4.53
N VAL A 63 10.16 -6.75 -5.19
CA VAL A 63 9.11 -5.92 -4.60
C VAL A 63 7.82 -6.74 -4.55
N HIS A 64 7.40 -7.09 -3.33
CA HIS A 64 6.22 -7.94 -3.13
C HIS A 64 5.04 -7.13 -2.59
N LEU A 65 4.09 -6.84 -3.48
CA LEU A 65 2.87 -6.08 -3.19
C LEU A 65 1.59 -6.91 -3.38
N ALA A 66 1.71 -8.13 -3.87
CA ALA A 66 0.56 -9.01 -4.04
C ALA A 66 -0.03 -9.43 -2.68
N TRP A 67 -1.32 -9.22 -2.53
CA TRP A 67 -2.13 -9.65 -1.38
C TRP A 67 -3.60 -9.61 -1.77
N ASN A 68 -4.49 -10.22 -0.94
CA ASN A 68 -5.92 -10.03 -1.11
C ASN A 68 -6.30 -8.56 -0.84
N ALA A 69 -6.91 -7.92 -1.84
CA ALA A 69 -7.38 -6.53 -1.73
C ALA A 69 -8.92 -6.42 -1.86
N ASP A 70 -9.64 -7.53 -1.75
CA ASP A 70 -11.10 -7.54 -1.70
C ASP A 70 -11.57 -7.03 -0.34
N ARG A 71 -12.35 -5.92 -0.36
CA ARG A 71 -12.81 -5.26 0.85
C ARG A 71 -13.73 -6.14 1.72
N SER A 72 -14.44 -7.06 1.11
CA SER A 72 -15.36 -7.96 1.83
C SER A 72 -14.61 -9.01 2.66
N THR A 73 -13.41 -9.40 2.23
CA THR A 73 -12.65 -10.50 2.85
C THR A 73 -11.30 -10.07 3.41
N ILE A 74 -10.74 -8.92 3.02
CA ILE A 74 -9.38 -8.51 3.41
C ILE A 74 -9.18 -8.54 4.94
N TRP A 75 -10.14 -8.06 5.72
CA TRP A 75 -9.94 -7.88 7.15
C TRP A 75 -9.89 -9.19 7.94
N ASN A 76 -10.78 -10.14 7.62
CA ASN A 76 -10.92 -11.38 8.39
C ASN A 76 -11.10 -12.64 7.51
N GLY A 77 -10.88 -12.53 6.20
CA GLY A 77 -10.96 -13.69 5.29
C GLY A 77 -9.85 -14.69 5.53
N ILE A 78 -10.17 -15.97 5.34
CA ILE A 78 -9.23 -17.10 5.48
C ILE A 78 -8.05 -17.01 4.50
N GLU A 79 -8.22 -16.29 3.41
CA GLU A 79 -7.22 -16.05 2.37
C GLU A 79 -5.94 -15.41 2.93
N ASN A 80 -6.06 -14.67 4.05
CA ASN A 80 -4.89 -14.10 4.71
C ASN A 80 -3.89 -15.17 5.15
N ILE A 81 -4.35 -16.34 5.58
CA ILE A 81 -3.49 -17.48 5.95
C ILE A 81 -2.75 -18.02 4.72
N ALA A 82 -3.49 -18.18 3.60
CA ALA A 82 -2.91 -18.65 2.35
C ALA A 82 -1.83 -17.69 1.83
N TRP A 83 -2.06 -16.37 1.96
CA TRP A 83 -1.08 -15.36 1.57
C TRP A 83 0.18 -15.35 2.46
N VAL A 84 0.09 -15.65 3.74
CA VAL A 84 1.28 -15.85 4.59
C VAL A 84 2.14 -16.99 4.03
N ALA A 85 1.54 -18.15 3.78
CA ALA A 85 2.26 -19.30 3.24
C ALA A 85 2.86 -19.02 1.84
N ALA A 86 2.08 -18.38 0.97
CA ALA A 86 2.53 -18.02 -0.39
C ALA A 86 3.71 -17.05 -0.36
N THR A 87 3.66 -16.03 0.49
CA THR A 87 4.74 -15.04 0.62
C THR A 87 6.02 -15.68 1.18
N LEU A 88 5.90 -16.56 2.17
CA LEU A 88 7.06 -17.30 2.70
C LEU A 88 7.70 -18.18 1.61
N ARG A 89 6.90 -18.94 0.84
CA ARG A 89 7.42 -19.72 -0.29
C ARG A 89 8.14 -18.85 -1.32
N LEU A 90 7.56 -17.70 -1.67
CA LEU A 90 8.15 -16.75 -2.61
C LEU A 90 9.51 -16.22 -2.10
N VAL A 91 9.58 -15.78 -0.84
CA VAL A 91 10.82 -15.24 -0.25
C VAL A 91 11.91 -16.29 -0.14
N LEU A 92 11.55 -17.53 0.23
CA LEU A 92 12.50 -18.65 0.26
C LEU A 92 13.03 -18.97 -1.13
N ALA A 93 12.14 -19.09 -2.12
CA ALA A 93 12.52 -19.33 -3.52
C ALA A 93 13.38 -18.19 -4.09
N PHE A 94 13.05 -16.93 -3.76
CA PHE A 94 13.83 -15.77 -4.16
C PHE A 94 15.25 -15.81 -3.58
N ARG A 95 15.39 -16.17 -2.30
CA ARG A 95 16.70 -16.35 -1.66
C ARG A 95 17.50 -17.48 -2.30
N GLU A 96 16.88 -18.63 -2.55
CA GLU A 96 17.50 -19.80 -3.20
C GLU A 96 18.01 -19.46 -4.60
N ALA A 97 17.30 -18.59 -5.34
CA ALA A 97 17.70 -18.10 -6.65
C ALA A 97 18.79 -16.99 -6.63
N GLY A 98 19.39 -16.71 -5.47
CA GLY A 98 20.45 -15.69 -5.35
C GLY A 98 19.94 -14.27 -5.06
N GLY A 99 18.68 -14.14 -4.65
CA GLY A 99 18.08 -12.86 -4.27
C GLY A 99 18.81 -12.17 -3.12
N GLN A 100 18.99 -10.86 -3.24
CA GLN A 100 19.82 -10.05 -2.32
C GLN A 100 19.00 -9.04 -1.54
N ARG A 101 18.06 -8.37 -2.18
CA ARG A 101 17.25 -7.29 -1.60
C ARG A 101 15.77 -7.48 -1.87
N ALA A 102 14.94 -7.43 -0.82
CA ALA A 102 13.49 -7.49 -0.94
C ALA A 102 12.82 -6.32 -0.22
N VAL A 103 11.74 -5.79 -0.78
CA VAL A 103 10.79 -4.90 -0.10
C VAL A 103 9.42 -5.56 -0.12
N LEU A 104 8.85 -5.76 1.06
CA LEU A 104 7.54 -6.38 1.22
C LEU A 104 6.55 -5.38 1.85
N ALA A 105 5.32 -5.39 1.34
CA ALA A 105 4.25 -4.57 1.90
C ALA A 105 3.74 -5.13 3.22
N GLY A 106 4.06 -4.45 4.29
CA GLY A 106 3.42 -4.53 5.61
C GLY A 106 2.23 -3.58 5.71
N SER A 107 1.73 -3.36 6.93
CA SER A 107 0.55 -2.53 7.17
C SER A 107 0.56 -1.88 8.55
N SER A 108 -0.02 -0.69 8.67
CA SER A 108 -0.36 -0.10 9.98
C SER A 108 -1.31 -0.97 10.80
N ALA A 109 -2.00 -1.93 10.19
CA ALA A 109 -2.86 -2.89 10.87
C ALA A 109 -2.11 -3.90 11.77
N GLU A 110 -0.78 -3.94 11.70
CA GLU A 110 0.07 -4.77 12.57
C GLU A 110 0.17 -4.21 14.00
N TYR A 111 -0.01 -2.90 14.16
CA TYR A 111 0.09 -2.22 15.44
C TYR A 111 -1.12 -2.42 16.36
N ASP A 112 -0.89 -2.21 17.64
CA ASP A 112 -1.95 -2.00 18.63
C ASP A 112 -2.59 -0.61 18.41
N TRP A 113 -3.83 -0.59 17.93
CA TRP A 113 -4.57 0.63 17.65
C TRP A 113 -5.10 1.37 18.89
N SER A 114 -4.82 0.86 20.09
CA SER A 114 -5.05 1.63 21.32
C SER A 114 -4.07 2.80 21.49
N HIS A 115 -2.96 2.79 20.72
CA HIS A 115 -1.97 3.84 20.68
C HIS A 115 -2.27 4.83 19.54
N GLU A 116 -2.24 6.12 19.83
CA GLU A 116 -2.46 7.16 18.82
C GLU A 116 -1.24 7.43 17.96
N HIS A 117 -0.03 7.24 18.48
CA HIS A 117 1.25 7.44 17.79
C HIS A 117 1.93 6.09 17.57
N LEU A 118 2.08 5.72 16.30
CA LEU A 118 2.57 4.40 15.89
C LEU A 118 4.02 4.52 15.42
N GLU A 119 4.93 3.91 16.16
CA GLU A 119 6.38 3.99 15.93
C GLU A 119 6.99 2.59 15.86
N GLU A 120 7.91 2.39 14.92
CA GLU A 120 8.63 1.13 14.75
C GLU A 120 9.53 0.85 15.97
N GLY A 121 9.45 -0.36 16.49
CA GLY A 121 10.27 -0.81 17.62
C GLY A 121 9.74 -0.43 19.00
N THR A 122 8.86 0.56 19.13
CA THR A 122 8.32 1.02 20.41
C THR A 122 6.83 0.70 20.58
N THR A 123 6.01 0.95 19.57
CA THR A 123 4.57 0.63 19.65
C THR A 123 4.34 -0.87 19.57
N PRO A 124 3.58 -1.46 20.54
CA PRO A 124 3.27 -2.88 20.52
C PRO A 124 2.60 -3.32 19.21
N LEU A 125 2.94 -4.53 18.77
CA LEU A 125 2.26 -5.20 17.67
C LEU A 125 1.16 -6.11 18.24
N ALA A 126 -0.06 -5.58 18.36
CA ALA A 126 -1.24 -6.30 18.85
C ALA A 126 -2.42 -6.08 17.89
N PRO A 127 -2.36 -6.69 16.68
CA PRO A 127 -3.37 -6.50 15.65
C PRO A 127 -4.75 -7.01 16.06
N HIS A 128 -5.79 -6.27 15.68
CA HIS A 128 -7.20 -6.61 16.01
C HIS A 128 -7.93 -7.31 14.86
N THR A 129 -7.29 -7.49 13.70
CA THR A 129 -7.90 -8.08 12.50
C THR A 129 -7.09 -9.28 11.99
N GLY A 130 -7.74 -10.23 11.34
CA GLY A 130 -7.06 -11.36 10.69
C GLY A 130 -5.98 -10.93 9.71
N TYR A 131 -6.21 -9.84 8.98
CA TYR A 131 -5.21 -9.22 8.10
C TYR A 131 -3.97 -8.71 8.86
N GLY A 132 -4.19 -7.95 9.93
CA GLY A 132 -3.09 -7.45 10.76
C GLY A 132 -2.31 -8.60 11.42
N ILE A 133 -3.00 -9.63 11.93
CA ILE A 133 -2.39 -10.84 12.48
C ILE A 133 -1.52 -11.52 11.42
N ALA A 134 -2.04 -11.72 10.20
CA ALA A 134 -1.31 -12.34 9.12
C ALA A 134 -0.04 -11.56 8.72
N LYS A 135 -0.14 -10.22 8.60
CA LYS A 135 1.00 -9.36 8.30
C LYS A 135 2.06 -9.40 9.42
N ARG A 136 1.64 -9.30 10.68
CA ARG A 136 2.54 -9.44 11.83
C ARG A 136 3.20 -10.82 11.85
N THR A 137 2.44 -11.89 11.71
CA THR A 137 2.99 -13.25 11.70
C THR A 137 4.04 -13.44 10.62
N LEU A 138 3.75 -12.92 9.42
CA LEU A 138 4.71 -12.95 8.31
C LEU A 138 5.99 -12.16 8.63
N HIS A 139 5.85 -10.96 9.19
CA HIS A 139 6.99 -10.17 9.67
C HIS A 139 7.81 -10.95 10.69
N ASP A 140 7.17 -11.48 11.74
CA ASP A 140 7.86 -12.19 12.83
C ASP A 140 8.60 -13.44 12.31
N LEU A 141 8.03 -14.19 11.35
CA LEU A 141 8.68 -15.33 10.72
C LEU A 141 9.89 -14.91 9.86
N LEU A 142 9.77 -13.84 9.08
CA LEU A 142 10.84 -13.38 8.19
C LEU A 142 12.03 -12.82 8.97
N PHE A 143 11.80 -12.08 10.03
CA PHE A 143 12.87 -11.45 10.82
C PHE A 143 13.35 -12.29 12.01
N GLY A 144 12.52 -13.21 12.49
CA GLY A 144 12.86 -14.16 13.57
C GLY A 144 13.57 -15.43 13.08
N THR A 145 13.70 -15.65 11.77
CA THR A 145 14.30 -16.87 11.22
C THR A 145 15.77 -16.63 10.81
N PRO A 146 16.76 -17.13 11.59
CA PRO A 146 18.18 -16.82 11.35
C PRO A 146 18.70 -17.20 9.96
N THR A 147 18.13 -18.25 9.35
CA THR A 147 18.50 -18.71 8.00
C THR A 147 18.14 -17.71 6.90
N LEU A 148 17.28 -16.74 7.16
CA LEU A 148 16.94 -15.64 6.25
C LEU A 148 17.83 -14.41 6.45
N ALA A 149 18.65 -14.36 7.49
CA ALA A 149 19.50 -13.21 7.82
C ALA A 149 20.39 -12.66 6.68
N PRO A 150 20.90 -13.47 5.73
CA PRO A 150 21.64 -12.95 4.58
C PRO A 150 20.79 -12.14 3.59
N LEU A 151 19.47 -12.34 3.58
CA LEU A 151 18.57 -11.59 2.71
C LEU A 151 18.22 -10.23 3.35
N SER A 152 18.58 -9.16 2.65
CA SER A 152 18.22 -7.81 3.08
C SER A 152 16.74 -7.53 2.82
N ILE A 153 15.92 -7.42 3.88
CA ILE A 153 14.47 -7.22 3.76
C ILE A 153 14.07 -5.87 4.37
N GLY A 154 13.47 -4.98 3.54
CA GLY A 154 12.71 -3.83 3.98
C GLY A 154 11.23 -4.19 4.14
N TRP A 155 10.64 -3.92 5.30
CA TRP A 155 9.24 -4.18 5.59
C TRP A 155 8.47 -2.87 5.66
N ALA A 156 7.73 -2.54 4.60
CA ALA A 156 7.04 -1.26 4.47
C ALA A 156 5.66 -1.31 5.15
N ARG A 157 5.51 -0.81 6.38
CA ARG A 157 4.21 -0.63 7.03
C ARG A 157 3.46 0.52 6.40
N ILE A 158 2.65 0.23 5.38
CA ILE A 158 1.88 1.22 4.64
C ILE A 158 0.66 1.62 5.46
N PHE A 159 0.42 2.94 5.56
CA PHE A 159 -0.73 3.49 6.31
C PHE A 159 -1.94 3.67 5.39
N PHE A 160 -2.32 4.90 5.06
CA PHE A 160 -3.56 5.21 4.34
C PHE A 160 -3.24 5.80 2.96
N PRO A 161 -2.93 4.97 1.96
CA PRO A 161 -2.68 5.45 0.61
C PRO A 161 -3.99 5.96 -0.01
N PHE A 162 -3.90 7.06 -0.76
CA PHE A 162 -4.97 7.58 -1.60
C PHE A 162 -4.43 8.11 -2.92
N GLY A 163 -5.27 8.25 -3.92
CA GLY A 163 -4.82 8.82 -5.20
C GLY A 163 -5.71 8.41 -6.38
N PRO A 164 -5.31 8.82 -7.58
CA PRO A 164 -6.00 8.46 -8.82
C PRO A 164 -5.97 6.94 -9.03
N SER A 165 -6.98 6.43 -9.69
CA SER A 165 -7.17 4.98 -9.96
C SER A 165 -7.37 4.10 -8.70
N ASP A 166 -7.66 4.70 -7.52
CA ASP A 166 -8.13 3.92 -6.39
C ASP A 166 -9.53 3.35 -6.65
N LYS A 167 -9.86 2.25 -5.97
CA LYS A 167 -11.13 1.55 -6.16
C LYS A 167 -12.33 2.49 -5.92
N PRO A 168 -13.45 2.31 -6.66
CA PRO A 168 -14.63 3.18 -6.54
C PRO A 168 -15.26 3.22 -5.14
N ASP A 169 -15.04 2.17 -4.33
CA ASP A 169 -15.56 2.05 -2.97
C ASP A 169 -14.69 2.76 -1.90
N ARG A 170 -13.58 3.38 -2.31
CA ARG A 170 -12.72 4.16 -1.42
C ARG A 170 -13.24 5.58 -1.23
N LEU A 171 -12.93 6.17 -0.07
CA LEU A 171 -13.45 7.47 0.36
C LEU A 171 -13.36 8.56 -0.72
N LEU A 172 -12.16 8.90 -1.17
CA LEU A 172 -11.98 9.97 -2.16
C LEU A 172 -12.61 9.63 -3.51
N SER A 173 -12.55 8.37 -3.93
CA SER A 173 -13.24 7.93 -5.15
C SER A 173 -14.74 8.14 -5.05
N GLN A 174 -15.38 7.72 -3.95
CA GLN A 174 -16.81 7.93 -3.72
C GLN A 174 -17.19 9.41 -3.72
N VAL A 175 -16.37 10.25 -3.05
CA VAL A 175 -16.61 11.70 -2.99
C VAL A 175 -16.49 12.30 -4.39
N ILE A 176 -15.41 12.08 -5.09
CA ILE A 176 -15.16 12.68 -6.41
C ILE A 176 -16.22 12.22 -7.42
N ASP A 177 -16.50 10.92 -7.50
CA ASP A 177 -17.48 10.37 -8.45
C ASP A 177 -18.90 10.84 -8.16
N GLY A 178 -19.29 10.88 -6.87
CA GLY A 178 -20.60 11.36 -6.46
C GLY A 178 -20.78 12.84 -6.76
N VAL A 179 -19.81 13.66 -6.39
CA VAL A 179 -19.81 15.11 -6.64
C VAL A 179 -19.77 15.43 -8.13
N ALA A 180 -18.95 14.73 -8.92
CA ALA A 180 -18.89 14.87 -10.38
C ALA A 180 -20.24 14.55 -11.04
N ALA A 181 -20.95 13.55 -10.51
CA ALA A 181 -22.28 13.16 -10.96
C ALA A 181 -23.42 14.05 -10.42
N GLY A 182 -23.13 15.07 -9.62
CA GLY A 182 -24.13 15.92 -8.98
C GLY A 182 -25.00 15.20 -7.94
N ARG A 183 -24.53 14.08 -7.39
CA ARG A 183 -25.28 13.24 -6.43
C ARG A 183 -24.80 13.49 -5.00
N PRO A 184 -25.73 13.54 -4.01
CA PRO A 184 -25.35 13.56 -2.61
C PRO A 184 -24.48 12.37 -2.23
N VAL A 185 -23.40 12.62 -1.45
CA VAL A 185 -22.46 11.61 -0.96
C VAL A 185 -22.68 11.40 0.52
N SER A 186 -23.21 10.24 0.90
CA SER A 186 -23.43 9.86 2.31
C SER A 186 -22.10 9.40 2.92
N LEU A 187 -21.71 10.03 4.03
CA LEU A 187 -20.48 9.78 4.76
C LEU A 187 -20.76 9.53 6.25
N SER A 188 -19.85 8.92 6.96
CA SER A 188 -19.85 8.89 8.43
C SER A 188 -19.61 10.31 8.99
N ALA A 189 -19.58 10.47 10.32
CA ALA A 189 -19.21 11.76 10.93
C ALA A 189 -17.80 12.23 10.46
N GLY A 190 -16.91 11.28 10.15
CA GLY A 190 -15.61 11.55 9.56
C GLY A 190 -14.58 12.12 10.54
N GLU A 191 -14.76 11.88 11.84
CA GLU A 191 -13.90 12.43 12.91
C GLU A 191 -12.56 11.70 13.04
N GLN A 192 -12.42 10.54 12.42
CA GLN A 192 -11.18 9.76 12.49
C GLN A 192 -10.02 10.52 11.83
N VAL A 193 -8.92 10.69 12.56
CA VAL A 193 -7.72 11.36 12.10
C VAL A 193 -6.71 10.33 11.58
N ARG A 194 -6.17 10.53 10.37
CA ARG A 194 -5.29 9.58 9.68
C ARG A 194 -4.13 10.27 8.97
N PRO A 195 -2.96 9.63 8.90
CA PRO A 195 -1.81 10.09 8.12
C PRO A 195 -1.95 9.61 6.68
N PHE A 196 -2.83 10.24 5.92
CA PHE A 196 -3.04 9.91 4.51
C PHE A 196 -1.80 10.28 3.69
N MET A 197 -1.42 9.44 2.71
CA MET A 197 -0.29 9.67 1.83
C MET A 197 -0.67 9.41 0.37
N HIS A 198 -0.27 10.32 -0.52
CA HIS A 198 -0.55 10.15 -1.95
C HIS A 198 0.15 8.89 -2.49
N VAL A 199 -0.53 8.13 -3.33
CA VAL A 199 -0.05 6.83 -3.82
C VAL A 199 1.26 6.92 -4.60
N ASP A 200 1.52 8.04 -5.27
CA ASP A 200 2.79 8.25 -5.96
C ASP A 200 3.95 8.37 -4.97
N ASP A 201 3.72 9.04 -3.83
CA ASP A 201 4.71 9.13 -2.76
C ASP A 201 4.89 7.80 -2.03
N VAL A 202 3.80 7.04 -1.79
CA VAL A 202 3.90 5.67 -1.26
C VAL A 202 4.76 4.81 -2.17
N SER A 203 4.52 4.86 -3.48
CA SER A 203 5.25 4.07 -4.46
C SER A 203 6.73 4.50 -4.55
N ALA A 204 6.99 5.80 -4.51
CA ALA A 204 8.35 6.34 -4.50
C ALA A 204 9.09 5.99 -3.20
N ALA A 205 8.41 5.97 -2.05
CA ALA A 205 8.96 5.53 -0.78
C ALA A 205 9.36 4.04 -0.81
N LEU A 206 8.54 3.17 -1.43
CA LEU A 206 8.89 1.76 -1.61
C LEU A 206 10.12 1.57 -2.49
N VAL A 207 10.23 2.35 -3.57
CA VAL A 207 11.41 2.33 -4.45
C VAL A 207 12.65 2.87 -3.70
N ALA A 208 12.52 3.94 -2.93
CA ALA A 208 13.61 4.46 -2.10
C ALA A 208 14.06 3.43 -1.05
N LEU A 209 13.10 2.76 -0.40
CA LEU A 209 13.41 1.67 0.54
C LEU A 209 14.11 0.50 -0.16
N LEU A 210 13.72 0.15 -1.40
CA LEU A 210 14.38 -0.88 -2.20
C LEU A 210 15.85 -0.55 -2.48
N ASP A 211 16.17 0.74 -2.70
CA ASP A 211 17.52 1.22 -3.00
C ASP A 211 18.37 1.42 -1.74
N SER A 212 17.74 1.54 -0.58
CA SER A 212 18.44 1.72 0.69
C SER A 212 18.98 0.40 1.25
N SER A 213 19.91 0.50 2.20
CA SER A 213 20.38 -0.64 3.00
C SER A 213 19.52 -0.91 4.24
N ILE A 214 18.44 -0.17 4.45
CA ILE A 214 17.63 -0.26 5.67
C ILE A 214 16.87 -1.59 5.71
N VAL A 215 17.04 -2.30 6.81
CA VAL A 215 16.41 -3.59 7.10
C VAL A 215 15.35 -3.41 8.19
N GLY A 216 14.32 -4.25 8.16
CA GLY A 216 13.23 -4.24 9.13
C GLY A 216 12.09 -3.30 8.75
N ALA A 217 11.24 -3.02 9.74
CA ALA A 217 10.02 -2.25 9.53
C ALA A 217 10.31 -0.76 9.32
N VAL A 218 9.63 -0.17 8.34
CA VAL A 218 9.63 1.27 8.05
C VAL A 218 8.20 1.72 7.81
N ASN A 219 7.72 2.69 8.57
CA ASN A 219 6.40 3.30 8.37
C ASN A 219 6.38 4.14 7.09
N VAL A 220 5.44 3.84 6.20
CA VAL A 220 5.23 4.58 4.95
C VAL A 220 3.96 5.41 5.11
N ALA A 221 4.15 6.66 5.51
CA ALA A 221 3.09 7.61 5.82
C ALA A 221 3.60 9.06 5.68
N LEU A 222 2.69 10.03 5.72
CA LEU A 222 3.04 11.42 6.00
C LEU A 222 3.10 11.66 7.51
N ASN A 223 3.92 12.63 7.93
CA ASN A 223 3.88 13.17 9.29
C ASN A 223 2.63 14.04 9.52
N GLU A 224 2.05 14.57 8.43
CA GLU A 224 0.80 15.32 8.44
C GLU A 224 -0.41 14.39 8.62
N THR A 225 -1.40 14.80 9.39
CA THR A 225 -2.65 14.07 9.58
C THR A 225 -3.85 14.98 9.36
N VAL A 226 -4.93 14.43 8.81
CA VAL A 226 -6.23 15.12 8.69
C VAL A 226 -7.36 14.18 9.08
N SER A 227 -8.53 14.75 9.40
CA SER A 227 -9.73 13.95 9.59
C SER A 227 -10.24 13.40 8.25
N VAL A 228 -10.96 12.29 8.31
CA VAL A 228 -11.70 11.73 7.16
C VAL A 228 -12.66 12.76 6.58
N ARG A 229 -13.27 13.61 7.46
CA ARG A 229 -14.12 14.73 7.08
C ARG A 229 -13.36 15.76 6.27
N ASP A 230 -12.22 16.23 6.79
CA ASP A 230 -11.45 17.27 6.12
C ASP A 230 -10.91 16.80 4.77
N LEU A 231 -10.50 15.53 4.67
CA LEU A 231 -10.07 14.94 3.40
C LEU A 231 -11.19 14.97 2.35
N ALA A 232 -12.42 14.62 2.76
CA ALA A 232 -13.61 14.66 1.88
C ALA A 232 -13.98 16.11 1.49
N VAL A 233 -13.90 17.04 2.46
CA VAL A 233 -14.15 18.48 2.22
C VAL A 233 -13.14 19.05 1.24
N MET A 234 -11.83 18.76 1.40
CA MET A 234 -10.80 19.21 0.45
C MET A 234 -11.17 18.82 -0.99
N ALA A 235 -11.57 17.57 -1.24
CA ALA A 235 -11.94 17.13 -2.58
C ALA A 235 -13.19 17.85 -3.11
N ALA A 236 -14.21 18.05 -2.27
CA ALA A 236 -15.43 18.74 -2.68
C ALA A 236 -15.20 20.24 -2.94
N VAL A 237 -14.29 20.88 -2.19
CA VAL A 237 -13.87 22.29 -2.38
C VAL A 237 -13.18 22.45 -3.73
N GLU A 238 -12.23 21.56 -4.08
CA GLU A 238 -11.58 21.55 -5.41
C GLU A 238 -12.57 21.45 -6.57
N MET A 239 -13.76 20.89 -6.32
CA MET A 239 -14.83 20.73 -7.29
C MET A 239 -15.93 21.81 -7.19
N GLY A 240 -15.85 22.72 -6.20
CA GLY A 240 -16.84 23.78 -5.97
C GLY A 240 -18.24 23.32 -5.55
N LYS A 241 -18.37 22.12 -4.93
CA LYS A 241 -19.68 21.48 -4.63
C LYS A 241 -19.71 20.82 -3.23
N MET A 242 -19.39 21.58 -2.20
CA MET A 242 -19.41 21.10 -0.79
C MET A 242 -20.83 20.72 -0.31
N ASP A 243 -21.85 21.33 -0.86
CA ASP A 243 -23.25 21.13 -0.51
C ASP A 243 -23.76 19.71 -0.80
N LEU A 244 -23.02 18.91 -1.53
CA LEU A 244 -23.34 17.51 -1.82
C LEU A 244 -22.89 16.53 -0.74
N LEU A 245 -22.05 16.93 0.23
CA LEU A 245 -21.57 16.05 1.29
C LEU A 245 -22.63 15.90 2.41
N ARG A 246 -22.95 14.67 2.80
CA ARG A 246 -23.89 14.32 3.87
C ARG A 246 -23.16 13.57 4.98
N PHE A 247 -22.56 14.33 5.91
CA PHE A 247 -21.88 13.76 7.07
C PHE A 247 -22.86 13.22 8.11
N GLY A 248 -22.50 12.12 8.79
CA GLY A 248 -23.34 11.44 9.77
C GLY A 248 -24.42 10.55 9.18
N ALA A 249 -24.52 10.48 7.85
CA ALA A 249 -25.51 9.65 7.16
C ALA A 249 -25.17 8.14 7.14
N ARG A 250 -23.95 7.78 7.53
CA ARG A 250 -23.49 6.39 7.69
C ARG A 250 -22.95 6.18 9.10
N PRO A 251 -23.15 5.01 9.72
CA PRO A 251 -22.52 4.68 11.00
C PRO A 251 -20.98 4.56 10.84
N LEU A 252 -20.28 4.80 11.94
CA LEU A 252 -18.88 4.45 12.06
C LEU A 252 -18.71 2.93 12.17
N GLN A 253 -17.60 2.43 11.65
CA GLN A 253 -17.23 1.02 11.84
C GLN A 253 -16.79 0.82 13.30
N PRO A 254 -17.32 -0.20 14.02
CA PRO A 254 -16.88 -0.51 15.35
C PRO A 254 -15.38 -0.84 15.39
N GLY A 255 -14.67 -0.38 16.43
CA GLY A 255 -13.26 -0.69 16.64
C GLY A 255 -12.27 0.15 15.84
N GLU A 256 -12.73 1.10 15.01
CA GLU A 256 -11.82 2.04 14.36
C GLU A 256 -11.22 3.03 15.39
N PRO A 257 -9.87 3.20 15.43
CA PRO A 257 -9.24 4.17 16.31
C PRO A 257 -9.64 5.59 15.92
N LYS A 258 -9.83 6.48 16.91
CA LYS A 258 -10.16 7.89 16.67
C LYS A 258 -9.01 8.62 15.99
N VAL A 259 -7.81 8.43 16.50
CA VAL A 259 -6.59 9.09 16.01
C VAL A 259 -5.55 8.04 15.71
N MET A 260 -4.87 8.21 14.58
CA MET A 260 -3.72 7.41 14.21
C MET A 260 -2.69 8.33 13.56
N ARG A 261 -1.50 8.41 14.13
CA ARG A 261 -0.31 9.12 13.63
C ARG A 261 0.82 8.13 13.43
N ALA A 262 1.70 8.41 12.50
CA ALA A 262 2.87 7.59 12.23
C ALA A 262 4.15 8.35 12.59
N ALA A 263 5.06 7.75 13.33
CA ALA A 263 6.45 8.17 13.31
C ALA A 263 7.02 7.85 11.93
N VAL A 264 7.73 8.80 11.34
CA VAL A 264 8.27 8.68 9.98
C VAL A 264 9.76 8.94 9.91
N SER A 265 10.44 9.02 11.06
CA SER A 265 11.88 9.29 11.17
C SER A 265 12.71 8.25 10.39
N ARG A 266 12.36 6.98 10.49
CA ARG A 266 13.07 5.94 9.72
C ARG A 266 12.93 6.16 8.20
N LEU A 267 11.73 6.53 7.73
CA LEU A 267 11.51 6.83 6.31
C LEU A 267 12.28 8.08 5.88
N THR A 268 12.25 9.14 6.70
CA THR A 268 12.81 10.44 6.33
C THR A 268 14.32 10.53 6.55
N ASP A 269 14.84 9.95 7.61
CA ASP A 269 16.21 10.19 8.06
C ASP A 269 17.14 9.01 7.74
N GLU A 270 16.64 7.76 7.83
CA GLU A 270 17.42 6.59 7.51
C GLU A 270 17.31 6.22 6.02
N VAL A 271 16.08 6.16 5.46
CA VAL A 271 15.86 5.89 4.01
C VAL A 271 16.15 7.14 3.17
N GLY A 272 16.08 8.33 3.76
CA GLY A 272 16.32 9.60 3.06
C GLY A 272 15.17 10.04 2.16
N PHE A 273 13.97 9.44 2.32
CA PHE A 273 12.82 9.77 1.46
C PHE A 273 12.11 11.05 1.93
N ARG A 274 11.72 11.88 0.96
CA ARG A 274 10.89 13.07 1.19
C ARG A 274 9.67 13.03 0.26
N PRO A 275 8.44 13.12 0.78
CA PRO A 275 7.23 13.14 -0.03
C PRO A 275 7.17 14.41 -0.89
N ARG A 276 6.58 14.30 -2.07
CA ARG A 276 6.35 15.43 -2.99
C ARG A 276 5.02 16.14 -2.74
N HIS A 277 4.04 15.40 -2.22
CA HIS A 277 2.70 15.90 -1.96
C HIS A 277 2.49 16.13 -0.48
N THR A 278 1.89 17.27 -0.12
CA THR A 278 1.11 17.42 1.11
C THR A 278 -0.24 16.70 0.90
N ILE A 279 -1.01 16.50 1.96
CA ILE A 279 -2.38 15.94 1.80
C ILE A 279 -3.20 16.80 0.84
N ARG A 280 -3.15 18.12 0.98
CA ARG A 280 -3.89 19.06 0.11
C ARG A 280 -3.50 18.95 -1.37
N THR A 281 -2.22 19.00 -1.68
CA THR A 281 -1.76 18.92 -3.09
C THR A 281 -2.03 17.54 -3.69
N GLY A 282 -1.95 16.47 -2.90
CA GLY A 282 -2.31 15.12 -3.33
C GLY A 282 -3.80 14.97 -3.62
N VAL A 283 -4.68 15.60 -2.81
CA VAL A 283 -6.13 15.63 -3.08
C VAL A 283 -6.41 16.36 -4.37
N ALA A 284 -5.84 17.55 -4.57
CA ALA A 284 -6.03 18.32 -5.81
C ALA A 284 -5.58 17.53 -7.05
N ALA A 285 -4.41 16.87 -7.00
CA ALA A 285 -3.92 16.00 -8.07
C ALA A 285 -4.88 14.83 -8.34
N THR A 286 -5.38 14.19 -7.27
CA THR A 286 -6.35 13.07 -7.39
C THR A 286 -7.65 13.50 -8.05
N VAL A 287 -8.19 14.67 -7.68
CA VAL A 287 -9.41 15.23 -8.27
C VAL A 287 -9.20 15.51 -9.76
N ALA A 288 -8.11 16.21 -10.10
CA ALA A 288 -7.81 16.57 -11.49
C ALA A 288 -7.73 15.34 -12.39
N ASP A 289 -6.98 14.32 -11.96
CA ASP A 289 -6.74 13.09 -12.72
C ASP A 289 -8.02 12.27 -12.91
N ARG A 290 -8.80 12.10 -11.84
CA ARG A 290 -10.05 11.33 -11.88
C ARG A 290 -11.13 12.01 -12.74
N LEU A 291 -11.19 13.34 -12.75
CA LEU A 291 -12.07 14.09 -13.63
C LEU A 291 -11.63 14.02 -15.10
N ALA A 292 -10.32 14.02 -15.38
CA ALA A 292 -9.80 13.84 -16.74
C ALA A 292 -10.17 12.45 -17.28
N TYR A 293 -9.92 11.39 -16.52
CA TYR A 293 -10.29 10.01 -16.87
C TYR A 293 -11.80 9.87 -17.16
N SER A 294 -12.65 10.48 -16.31
CA SER A 294 -14.11 10.42 -16.49
C SER A 294 -14.59 11.12 -17.76
N ARG A 295 -13.86 12.13 -18.25
CA ARG A 295 -14.16 12.81 -19.52
C ARG A 295 -13.76 11.97 -20.74
N GLU A 296 -12.63 11.28 -20.66
CA GLU A 296 -12.16 10.39 -21.74
C GLU A 296 -13.10 9.21 -21.96
N MET A 297 -13.61 8.60 -20.87
CA MET A 297 -14.54 7.47 -20.94
C MET A 297 -15.95 7.84 -21.45
N ARG A 298 -16.29 9.13 -21.54
CA ARG A 298 -17.58 9.62 -22.07
C ARG A 298 -17.52 10.03 -23.55
N ARG A 299 -16.35 10.03 -24.13
CA ARG A 299 -16.10 10.29 -25.56
C ARG A 299 -16.02 9.00 -26.36
#